data_dd2d6519aae845f34f6c46cbbd135017
#
_entry.id   dd2d6519aae845f34f6c46cbbd135017
#
_cell.length_a   1.000
_cell.length_b   1.000
_cell.length_c   1.000
_cell.angle_alpha   90.00
_cell.angle_beta   90.00
_cell.angle_gamma   90.00
#
_symmetry.space_group_name_H-M   'P 1'
#
loop_
_entity.id
_entity.type
_entity.pdbx_description
1 polymer ?
#
loop_
_entity_poly.entity_id
_entity_poly.type
_entity_poly.pdbx_seq_one_letter_code
_entity_poly.pdbx_strand_id
1 'polypeptide(L)'
;MKRLVLLVISCSMLSFTQAQDYTPFQTSVKALIELGKLADPDQQREAQRILIDSLKRVDQIPITFKDSVAFIYLGQATSVDWMGDFNGWGYDKDFVNAGKKIPGTDIWMLKASFPEDARLDYKIVLNKRNWILDPLNLNQQWSGVGGGSPNSELRMPGYHDEPYQKERSGIEKGTIERDILFTSNMLGYQITYSVYMPPNASGKLPAVYVTDGYEYLHPQLGNMPVVLDNLIADKKIVPVMAVFIDHREPANRTNNRRMQELVMNENYLKFFVDEFIPYIELTYPAAAERSKRAVIGSSVGGLSATYFAFSRPDVFGNAGIQSPSFFTRPQIYSLCDSPQGSQLKISMTSGVINDASESGRRMIKILENNSCVYQYREVNQGHSWGNWKDLVDDILVDFFAAQ
;
A
#
# COMPACT_ATOMS: atom_id res chain seq x y z
N MET A 1 32.93 26.13 -18.70
CA MET A 1 32.11 25.16 -17.96
C MET A 1 30.98 24.47 -18.78
N LYS A 2 30.33 25.14 -19.74
CA LYS A 2 29.33 24.49 -20.65
C LYS A 2 29.92 23.49 -21.67
N ARG A 3 31.23 23.49 -21.89
CA ARG A 3 31.88 22.57 -22.85
C ARG A 3 32.17 21.14 -22.34
N LEU A 4 32.22 20.93 -21.01
CA LEU A 4 32.58 19.61 -20.46
C LEU A 4 31.40 18.63 -20.47
N VAL A 5 30.18 19.15 -20.27
CA VAL A 5 28.95 18.33 -20.35
C VAL A 5 28.67 17.91 -21.80
N LEU A 6 29.02 18.78 -22.77
CA LEU A 6 28.99 18.42 -24.18
C LEU A 6 30.03 17.37 -24.57
N LEU A 7 31.18 17.29 -23.88
CA LEU A 7 32.21 16.31 -24.23
C LEU A 7 31.86 14.87 -23.85
N VAL A 8 31.15 14.64 -22.74
CA VAL A 8 30.65 13.28 -22.39
C VAL A 8 29.50 12.88 -23.32
N ILE A 9 28.73 13.83 -23.82
CA ILE A 9 27.66 13.60 -24.79
C ILE A 9 28.19 13.67 -26.24
N SER A 10 29.20 14.48 -26.53
CA SER A 10 29.74 14.61 -27.89
C SER A 10 30.80 13.58 -28.28
N CYS A 11 31.44 12.88 -27.34
CA CYS A 11 32.27 11.71 -27.68
C CYS A 11 31.48 10.53 -28.21
N SER A 12 30.14 10.54 -28.09
CA SER A 12 29.28 9.55 -28.73
C SER A 12 28.78 9.93 -30.14
N MET A 13 29.15 11.13 -30.64
CA MET A 13 28.70 11.59 -31.97
C MET A 13 29.74 11.56 -33.08
N LEU A 14 30.93 11.02 -32.85
CA LEU A 14 31.98 10.94 -33.87
C LEU A 14 32.55 9.54 -34.02
N SER A 15 31.72 8.61 -34.40
CA SER A 15 32.08 7.44 -35.18
C SER A 15 30.83 6.92 -35.89
N PHE A 16 30.73 7.26 -37.14
CA PHE A 16 29.78 6.63 -38.07
C PHE A 16 30.16 5.17 -38.27
N THR A 17 29.62 4.31 -37.39
CA THR A 17 29.43 2.86 -37.66
C THR A 17 28.18 2.48 -36.87
N GLN A 18 27.08 2.19 -37.60
CA GLN A 18 25.77 1.73 -37.14
C GLN A 18 25.37 2.26 -35.74
N ALA A 19 24.57 3.32 -35.71
CA ALA A 19 23.95 3.79 -34.48
C ALA A 19 23.12 2.64 -33.88
N GLN A 20 23.64 1.99 -32.83
CA GLN A 20 22.83 1.18 -31.95
C GLN A 20 21.85 2.15 -31.27
N ASP A 21 20.56 2.05 -31.59
CA ASP A 21 19.51 2.80 -30.91
C ASP A 21 19.44 2.32 -29.44
N TYR A 22 20.20 2.98 -28.57
CA TYR A 22 20.12 2.72 -27.14
C TYR A 22 18.82 3.28 -26.59
N THR A 23 18.12 2.46 -25.81
CA THR A 23 16.99 2.95 -25.01
C THR A 23 17.48 3.99 -23.98
N PRO A 24 16.60 4.89 -23.46
CA PRO A 24 16.97 5.84 -22.40
C PRO A 24 17.61 5.14 -21.19
N PHE A 25 17.11 3.97 -20.82
CA PHE A 25 17.67 3.12 -19.78
C PHE A 25 19.13 2.72 -20.06
N GLN A 26 19.37 2.15 -21.24
CA GLN A 26 20.71 1.72 -21.66
C GLN A 26 21.69 2.90 -21.71
N THR A 27 21.22 4.07 -22.17
CA THR A 27 22.00 5.30 -22.23
C THR A 27 22.42 5.74 -20.82
N SER A 28 21.49 5.80 -19.86
CA SER A 28 21.77 6.19 -18.48
C SER A 28 22.69 5.19 -17.79
N VAL A 29 22.44 3.89 -17.93
CA VAL A 29 23.27 2.84 -17.35
C VAL A 29 24.69 2.87 -17.96
N LYS A 30 24.82 3.07 -19.27
CA LYS A 30 26.11 3.20 -19.95
C LYS A 30 26.87 4.43 -19.45
N ALA A 31 26.20 5.57 -19.29
CA ALA A 31 26.82 6.78 -18.75
C ALA A 31 27.39 6.56 -17.36
N LEU A 32 26.67 5.86 -16.47
CA LEU A 32 27.19 5.48 -15.14
C LEU A 32 28.44 4.60 -15.21
N ILE A 33 28.47 3.62 -16.12
CA ILE A 33 29.64 2.73 -16.30
C ILE A 33 30.82 3.50 -16.86
N GLU A 34 30.62 4.41 -17.81
CA GLU A 34 31.71 5.19 -18.40
C GLU A 34 32.39 6.15 -17.40
N LEU A 35 31.67 6.57 -16.34
CA LEU A 35 32.29 7.33 -15.24
C LEU A 35 33.49 6.61 -14.62
N GLY A 36 33.42 5.29 -14.48
CA GLY A 36 34.51 4.49 -13.91
C GLY A 36 35.76 4.42 -14.77
N LYS A 37 35.70 4.87 -16.03
CA LYS A 37 36.83 4.88 -16.98
C LYS A 37 37.58 6.22 -16.99
N LEU A 38 37.07 7.24 -16.33
CA LEU A 38 37.72 8.54 -16.25
C LEU A 38 38.99 8.41 -15.37
N ALA A 39 40.14 8.81 -15.92
CA ALA A 39 41.44 8.68 -15.24
C ALA A 39 41.67 9.75 -14.17
N ASP A 40 41.10 10.93 -14.34
CA ASP A 40 41.19 12.06 -13.42
C ASP A 40 40.10 11.97 -12.35
N PRO A 41 40.47 11.78 -11.06
CA PRO A 41 39.46 11.66 -9.98
C PRO A 41 38.61 12.90 -9.76
N ASP A 42 39.10 14.09 -10.05
CA ASP A 42 38.32 15.34 -9.90
C ASP A 42 37.28 15.47 -11.01
N GLN A 43 37.68 15.20 -12.25
CA GLN A 43 36.75 15.16 -13.38
C GLN A 43 35.70 14.05 -13.19
N GLN A 44 36.09 12.91 -12.67
CA GLN A 44 35.18 11.81 -12.39
C GLN A 44 34.13 12.20 -11.35
N ARG A 45 34.52 12.79 -10.21
CA ARG A 45 33.59 13.24 -9.16
C ARG A 45 32.62 14.30 -9.69
N GLU A 46 33.12 15.27 -10.46
CA GLU A 46 32.26 16.31 -11.02
C GLU A 46 31.27 15.74 -12.05
N ALA A 47 31.73 14.88 -12.96
CA ALA A 47 30.85 14.22 -13.94
C ALA A 47 29.79 13.33 -13.27
N GLN A 48 30.16 12.59 -12.20
CA GLN A 48 29.26 11.80 -11.38
C GLN A 48 28.17 12.67 -10.72
N ARG A 49 28.60 13.79 -10.09
CA ARG A 49 27.67 14.73 -9.47
C ARG A 49 26.66 15.28 -10.49
N ILE A 50 27.13 15.74 -11.64
CA ILE A 50 26.29 16.29 -12.72
C ILE A 50 25.28 15.25 -13.21
N LEU A 51 25.72 14.00 -13.44
CA LEU A 51 24.83 12.93 -13.93
C LEU A 51 23.75 12.59 -12.88
N ILE A 52 24.14 12.38 -11.62
CA ILE A 52 23.19 12.07 -10.54
C ILE A 52 22.20 13.23 -10.35
N ASP A 53 22.67 14.48 -10.30
CA ASP A 53 21.82 15.66 -10.17
C ASP A 53 20.85 15.81 -11.36
N SER A 54 21.26 15.39 -12.56
CA SER A 54 20.39 15.40 -13.73
C SER A 54 19.28 14.37 -13.62
N LEU A 55 19.60 13.15 -13.17
CA LEU A 55 18.63 12.07 -12.96
C LEU A 55 17.63 12.42 -11.84
N LYS A 56 18.12 12.99 -10.73
CA LYS A 56 17.26 13.46 -9.63
C LYS A 56 16.27 14.54 -10.06
N ARG A 57 16.68 15.49 -10.89
CA ARG A 57 15.83 16.60 -11.35
C ARG A 57 14.61 16.14 -12.15
N VAL A 58 14.68 14.99 -12.78
CA VAL A 58 13.60 14.44 -13.61
C VAL A 58 12.95 13.21 -12.95
N ASP A 59 13.20 13.02 -11.65
CA ASP A 59 12.69 11.92 -10.84
C ASP A 59 12.93 10.52 -11.48
N GLN A 60 14.15 10.33 -12.02
CA GLN A 60 14.56 9.09 -12.67
C GLN A 60 15.49 8.23 -11.81
N ILE A 61 15.31 8.22 -10.50
CA ILE A 61 16.02 7.31 -9.60
C ILE A 61 14.98 6.63 -8.68
N PRO A 62 14.88 5.29 -8.74
CA PRO A 62 15.61 4.32 -9.59
C PRO A 62 15.41 4.59 -11.09
N ILE A 63 16.43 4.24 -11.91
CA ILE A 63 16.34 4.40 -13.36
C ILE A 63 15.41 3.32 -13.91
N THR A 64 14.30 3.72 -14.52
CA THR A 64 13.28 2.81 -15.05
C THR A 64 13.03 3.03 -16.54
N PHE A 65 12.69 1.96 -17.25
CA PHE A 65 12.22 1.99 -18.64
C PHE A 65 11.51 0.69 -18.98
N LYS A 66 10.24 0.77 -19.36
CA LYS A 66 9.37 -0.40 -19.53
C LYS A 66 9.44 -1.29 -18.28
N ASP A 67 9.80 -2.56 -18.45
CA ASP A 67 9.96 -3.54 -17.38
C ASP A 67 11.31 -3.50 -16.64
N SER A 68 12.25 -2.71 -17.12
CA SER A 68 13.63 -2.69 -16.61
C SER A 68 13.84 -1.62 -15.55
N VAL A 69 14.58 -1.95 -14.49
CA VAL A 69 15.00 -1.02 -13.43
C VAL A 69 16.50 -1.18 -13.11
N ALA A 70 17.16 -0.05 -12.83
CA ALA A 70 18.46 -0.02 -12.20
C ALA A 70 18.38 0.83 -10.92
N PHE A 71 18.47 0.15 -9.79
CA PHE A 71 18.71 0.80 -8.50
C PHE A 71 20.16 1.24 -8.42
N ILE A 72 20.40 2.42 -7.88
CA ILE A 72 21.76 2.95 -7.68
C ILE A 72 21.94 3.47 -6.26
N TYR A 73 23.11 3.25 -5.70
CA TYR A 73 23.53 3.85 -4.43
C TYR A 73 24.92 4.47 -4.62
N LEU A 74 25.09 5.67 -4.10
CA LEU A 74 26.35 6.41 -4.13
C LEU A 74 26.90 6.52 -2.71
N GLY A 75 28.00 5.86 -2.43
CA GLY A 75 28.67 5.93 -1.14
C GLY A 75 29.64 4.79 -0.88
N GLN A 76 30.44 4.97 0.18
CA GLN A 76 31.40 3.97 0.64
C GLN A 76 30.65 2.86 1.40
N ALA A 77 30.81 1.63 0.95
CA ALA A 77 30.30 0.43 1.60
C ALA A 77 31.13 -0.80 1.23
N THR A 78 31.09 -1.84 2.06
CA THR A 78 31.64 -3.15 1.75
C THR A 78 30.66 -4.05 1.01
N SER A 79 29.36 -3.79 1.19
CA SER A 79 28.27 -4.39 0.43
C SER A 79 27.05 -3.47 0.43
N VAL A 80 26.26 -3.52 -0.63
CA VAL A 80 24.99 -2.82 -0.78
C VAL A 80 23.96 -3.82 -1.30
N ASP A 81 22.89 -4.00 -0.55
CA ASP A 81 21.79 -4.89 -0.92
C ASP A 81 20.49 -4.07 -0.97
N TRP A 82 19.58 -4.43 -1.88
CA TRP A 82 18.24 -3.87 -1.94
C TRP A 82 17.23 -4.90 -1.43
N MET A 83 16.51 -4.54 -0.38
CA MET A 83 15.51 -5.37 0.26
C MET A 83 14.15 -4.68 0.16
N GLY A 84 13.13 -5.37 -0.29
CA GLY A 84 11.81 -4.80 -0.50
C GLY A 84 10.76 -5.85 -0.80
N ASP A 85 9.59 -5.39 -1.24
CA ASP A 85 8.48 -6.27 -1.61
C ASP A 85 8.89 -7.33 -2.63
N PHE A 86 9.76 -6.95 -3.59
CA PHE A 86 10.20 -7.81 -4.70
C PHE A 86 11.01 -9.04 -4.28
N ASN A 87 11.55 -9.06 -3.08
CA ASN A 87 12.28 -10.22 -2.54
C ASN A 87 11.77 -10.62 -1.14
N GLY A 88 10.51 -10.29 -0.84
CA GLY A 88 9.92 -10.58 0.46
C GLY A 88 10.76 -10.06 1.62
N TRP A 89 11.38 -8.88 1.46
CA TRP A 89 12.27 -8.26 2.46
C TRP A 89 13.46 -9.15 2.84
N GLY A 90 13.93 -9.97 1.89
CA GLY A 90 15.07 -10.87 2.01
C GLY A 90 14.71 -12.31 2.38
N TYR A 91 13.42 -12.65 2.46
CA TYR A 91 12.97 -14.04 2.63
C TYR A 91 13.02 -14.84 1.33
N ASP A 92 12.74 -14.21 0.19
CA ASP A 92 12.92 -14.82 -1.12
C ASP A 92 14.43 -14.94 -1.44
N LYS A 93 14.92 -16.18 -1.55
CA LYS A 93 16.33 -16.48 -1.80
C LYS A 93 16.68 -16.59 -3.28
N ASP A 94 15.68 -16.66 -4.14
CA ASP A 94 15.89 -16.76 -5.58
C ASP A 94 16.15 -15.39 -6.21
N PHE A 95 15.77 -14.31 -5.54
CA PHE A 95 16.04 -12.95 -5.99
C PHE A 95 17.47 -12.49 -5.61
N VAL A 96 18.21 -11.97 -6.60
CA VAL A 96 19.56 -11.41 -6.37
C VAL A 96 19.43 -10.00 -5.82
N ASN A 97 19.67 -9.83 -4.52
CA ASN A 97 19.57 -8.52 -3.82
C ASN A 97 20.87 -7.71 -3.86
N ALA A 98 22.00 -8.35 -4.07
CA ALA A 98 23.32 -7.73 -3.96
C ALA A 98 23.63 -6.85 -5.17
N GLY A 99 23.91 -5.59 -4.92
CA GLY A 99 24.43 -4.67 -5.92
C GLY A 99 25.88 -4.96 -6.27
N LYS A 100 26.25 -4.56 -7.48
CA LYS A 100 27.64 -4.61 -7.96
C LYS A 100 28.22 -3.19 -7.99
N LYS A 101 29.41 -3.02 -7.41
CA LYS A 101 30.13 -1.76 -7.48
C LYS A 101 30.63 -1.53 -8.90
N ILE A 102 30.41 -0.33 -9.45
CA ILE A 102 30.99 0.07 -10.74
C ILE A 102 32.47 0.33 -10.50
N PRO A 103 33.38 -0.40 -11.19
CA PRO A 103 34.82 -0.24 -10.99
C PRO A 103 35.26 1.20 -11.15
N GLY A 104 36.14 1.65 -10.27
CA GLY A 104 36.65 3.03 -10.29
C GLY A 104 35.74 4.09 -9.71
N THR A 105 34.55 3.74 -9.23
CA THR A 105 33.57 4.70 -8.65
C THR A 105 33.13 4.27 -7.25
N ASP A 106 32.32 5.11 -6.59
CA ASP A 106 31.58 4.77 -5.38
C ASP A 106 30.10 4.46 -5.66
N ILE A 107 29.78 4.14 -6.91
CA ILE A 107 28.43 3.78 -7.36
C ILE A 107 28.24 2.28 -7.27
N TRP A 108 27.18 1.88 -6.58
CA TRP A 108 26.66 0.51 -6.56
C TRP A 108 25.40 0.44 -7.38
N MET A 109 25.18 -0.63 -8.12
CA MET A 109 24.04 -0.81 -8.98
C MET A 109 23.48 -2.23 -8.90
N LEU A 110 22.15 -2.34 -8.78
CA LEU A 110 21.39 -3.56 -8.96
C LEU A 110 20.43 -3.37 -10.15
N LYS A 111 20.45 -4.31 -11.10
CA LYS A 111 19.48 -4.37 -12.19
C LYS A 111 18.46 -5.44 -11.91
N ALA A 112 17.18 -5.14 -12.18
CA ALA A 112 16.07 -6.06 -12.06
C ALA A 112 15.02 -5.79 -13.16
N SER A 113 14.00 -6.63 -13.22
CA SER A 113 12.84 -6.46 -14.11
C SER A 113 11.55 -6.68 -13.31
N PHE A 114 10.59 -5.79 -13.52
CA PHE A 114 9.26 -5.85 -12.91
C PHE A 114 8.19 -5.52 -13.95
N PRO A 115 6.91 -5.86 -13.74
CA PRO A 115 5.82 -5.37 -14.57
C PRO A 115 5.86 -3.84 -14.73
N GLU A 116 5.48 -3.36 -15.91
CA GLU A 116 5.58 -1.92 -16.25
C GLU A 116 4.76 -1.00 -15.31
N ASP A 117 3.73 -1.54 -14.66
CA ASP A 117 2.84 -0.85 -13.72
C ASP A 117 3.15 -1.19 -12.25
N ALA A 118 4.27 -1.84 -11.97
CA ALA A 118 4.62 -2.19 -10.59
C ALA A 118 4.95 -0.97 -9.74
N ARG A 119 4.51 -1.04 -8.48
CA ARG A 119 4.85 -0.11 -7.41
C ARG A 119 5.27 -0.92 -6.18
N LEU A 120 6.49 -0.70 -5.66
CA LEU A 120 7.09 -1.58 -4.64
C LEU A 120 7.85 -0.77 -3.59
N ASP A 121 7.69 -1.16 -2.34
CA ASP A 121 8.45 -0.62 -1.21
C ASP A 121 9.83 -1.28 -1.12
N TYR A 122 10.86 -0.50 -0.77
CA TYR A 122 12.20 -1.05 -0.53
C TYR A 122 13.04 -0.21 0.43
N LYS A 123 14.13 -0.81 0.91
CA LYS A 123 15.24 -0.15 1.61
C LYS A 123 16.59 -0.63 1.06
N ILE A 124 17.62 0.16 1.30
CA ILE A 124 19.01 -0.23 1.06
C ILE A 124 19.59 -0.76 2.37
N VAL A 125 20.31 -1.89 2.29
CA VAL A 125 21.03 -2.48 3.42
C VAL A 125 22.52 -2.39 3.16
N LEU A 126 23.19 -1.52 3.92
CA LEU A 126 24.62 -1.33 3.84
C LEU A 126 25.35 -2.28 4.79
N ASN A 127 26.42 -2.91 4.28
CA ASN A 127 27.30 -3.75 5.07
C ASN A 127 26.55 -4.87 5.82
N LYS A 128 25.49 -5.41 5.20
CA LYS A 128 24.61 -6.48 5.72
C LYS A 128 23.86 -6.17 7.03
N ARG A 129 23.85 -4.92 7.50
CA ARG A 129 23.22 -4.59 8.79
C ARG A 129 22.57 -3.21 8.90
N ASN A 130 22.99 -2.23 8.12
CA ASN A 130 22.49 -0.86 8.24
C ASN A 130 21.38 -0.62 7.21
N TRP A 131 20.14 -0.60 7.65
CA TRP A 131 18.96 -0.34 6.83
C TRP A 131 18.71 1.16 6.70
N ILE A 132 18.73 1.66 5.49
CA ILE A 132 18.51 3.07 5.18
C ILE A 132 17.46 3.25 4.09
N LEU A 133 16.86 4.43 4.04
CA LEU A 133 16.16 4.88 2.84
C LEU A 133 17.17 5.08 1.71
N ASP A 134 16.69 4.97 0.48
CA ASP A 134 17.49 5.35 -0.67
C ASP A 134 17.69 6.88 -0.68
N PRO A 135 18.91 7.39 -0.49
CA PRO A 135 19.16 8.83 -0.40
C PRO A 135 18.99 9.54 -1.75
N LEU A 136 18.90 8.79 -2.82
CA LEU A 136 18.76 9.33 -4.17
C LEU A 136 17.31 9.32 -4.66
N ASN A 137 16.42 8.56 -4.01
CA ASN A 137 15.00 8.45 -4.35
C ASN A 137 14.16 9.34 -3.42
N LEU A 138 13.38 10.25 -4.00
CA LEU A 138 12.50 11.15 -3.25
C LEU A 138 11.14 10.52 -2.92
N ASN A 139 10.75 9.46 -3.64
CA ASN A 139 9.48 8.79 -3.44
C ASN A 139 9.54 7.88 -2.19
N GLN A 140 8.61 8.09 -1.29
CA GLN A 140 8.56 7.38 -0.02
C GLN A 140 7.13 6.94 0.30
N GLN A 141 7.00 5.74 0.87
CA GLN A 141 5.75 5.22 1.41
C GLN A 141 5.94 4.84 2.88
N TRP A 142 5.06 5.36 3.72
CA TRP A 142 5.02 4.94 5.13
C TRP A 142 4.57 3.48 5.24
N SER A 143 5.21 2.73 6.15
CA SER A 143 5.05 1.27 6.23
C SER A 143 4.05 0.79 7.27
N GLY A 144 3.35 1.70 7.96
CA GLY A 144 2.31 1.37 8.94
C GLY A 144 2.60 1.81 10.35
N VAL A 145 1.77 1.32 11.28
CA VAL A 145 1.67 1.76 12.66
C VAL A 145 2.82 1.31 13.56
N GLY A 146 2.98 2.00 14.66
CA GLY A 146 3.93 1.66 15.71
C GLY A 146 5.30 2.29 15.52
N GLY A 147 5.35 3.42 14.83
CA GLY A 147 6.58 4.15 14.55
C GLY A 147 7.28 3.65 13.30
N GLY A 148 6.53 3.08 12.38
CA GLY A 148 7.04 2.66 11.09
C GLY A 148 7.79 3.81 10.42
N SER A 149 9.06 3.57 10.08
CA SER A 149 9.79 4.48 9.22
C SER A 149 9.28 4.35 7.80
N PRO A 150 9.33 5.41 6.98
CA PRO A 150 9.02 5.26 5.58
C PRO A 150 9.95 4.25 4.91
N ASN A 151 9.47 3.67 3.81
CA ASN A 151 10.27 2.94 2.84
C ASN A 151 10.51 3.84 1.63
N SER A 152 11.55 3.59 0.87
CA SER A 152 11.69 4.14 -0.47
C SER A 152 10.71 3.44 -1.40
N GLU A 153 10.20 4.14 -2.38
CA GLU A 153 9.17 3.64 -3.29
C GLU A 153 9.70 3.56 -4.72
N LEU A 154 9.72 2.35 -5.27
CA LEU A 154 9.90 2.15 -6.70
C LEU A 154 8.57 2.37 -7.41
N ARG A 155 8.59 3.20 -8.45
CA ARG A 155 7.48 3.41 -9.39
C ARG A 155 7.95 3.04 -10.77
N MET A 156 7.38 2.01 -11.35
CA MET A 156 7.64 1.66 -12.74
C MET A 156 6.89 2.61 -13.68
N PRO A 157 7.31 2.76 -14.95
CA PRO A 157 6.80 3.83 -15.83
C PRO A 157 5.28 3.82 -16.09
N GLY A 158 4.65 2.67 -15.98
CA GLY A 158 3.19 2.52 -16.16
C GLY A 158 2.37 2.66 -14.88
N TYR A 159 3.03 2.84 -13.72
CA TYR A 159 2.31 3.09 -12.47
C TYR A 159 1.81 4.54 -12.44
N HIS A 160 0.59 4.72 -11.99
CA HIS A 160 -0.04 6.01 -11.79
C HIS A 160 -0.65 6.08 -10.40
N ASP A 161 -0.42 7.22 -9.71
CA ASP A 161 -1.04 7.49 -8.42
C ASP A 161 -2.57 7.46 -8.53
N GLU A 162 -3.23 6.90 -7.52
CA GLU A 162 -4.68 6.94 -7.40
C GLU A 162 -5.16 8.41 -7.17
N PRO A 163 -5.97 8.98 -8.06
CA PRO A 163 -6.37 10.39 -7.98
C PRO A 163 -7.22 10.71 -6.74
N TYR A 164 -7.98 9.74 -6.22
CA TYR A 164 -8.82 9.95 -5.04
C TYR A 164 -8.03 10.08 -3.74
N GLN A 165 -6.74 9.70 -3.75
CA GLN A 165 -5.83 9.91 -2.62
C GLN A 165 -5.34 11.36 -2.46
N LYS A 166 -5.56 12.22 -3.45
CA LYS A 166 -5.06 13.61 -3.44
C LYS A 166 -6.12 14.55 -2.90
N GLU A 167 -5.76 15.38 -1.91
CA GLU A 167 -6.64 16.45 -1.45
C GLU A 167 -7.04 17.38 -2.59
N ARG A 168 -8.32 17.68 -2.67
CA ARG A 168 -8.89 18.60 -3.67
C ARG A 168 -9.41 19.85 -2.99
N SER A 169 -9.09 21.01 -3.56
CA SER A 169 -9.67 22.29 -3.17
C SER A 169 -11.06 22.46 -3.82
N GLY A 170 -11.94 23.20 -3.14
CA GLY A 170 -13.25 23.56 -3.67
C GLY A 170 -14.33 22.47 -3.59
N ILE A 171 -14.07 21.34 -2.94
CA ILE A 171 -15.09 20.35 -2.57
C ILE A 171 -15.47 20.51 -1.10
N GLU A 172 -16.71 20.14 -0.78
CA GLU A 172 -17.15 20.05 0.61
C GLU A 172 -16.51 18.81 1.25
N LYS A 173 -15.99 18.97 2.47
CA LYS A 173 -15.32 17.91 3.23
C LYS A 173 -16.17 17.45 4.40
N GLY A 174 -16.11 16.17 4.68
CA GLY A 174 -16.69 15.60 5.90
C GLY A 174 -15.97 16.07 7.18
N THR A 175 -16.56 15.75 8.29
CA THR A 175 -15.99 16.02 9.62
C THR A 175 -15.52 14.72 10.28
N ILE A 176 -14.49 14.81 11.14
CA ILE A 176 -13.99 13.65 11.86
C ILE A 176 -14.00 13.94 13.34
N GLU A 177 -14.77 13.16 14.08
CA GLU A 177 -14.64 13.05 15.54
C GLU A 177 -13.55 12.02 15.84
N ARG A 178 -12.51 12.46 16.55
CA ARG A 178 -11.31 11.63 16.75
C ARG A 178 -11.19 11.14 18.19
N ASP A 179 -10.57 9.95 18.33
CA ASP A 179 -10.09 9.40 19.60
C ASP A 179 -11.18 9.30 20.68
N ILE A 180 -12.38 8.90 20.27
CA ILE A 180 -13.51 8.71 21.18
C ILE A 180 -13.28 7.42 21.96
N LEU A 181 -13.45 7.49 23.28
CA LEU A 181 -13.31 6.34 24.15
C LEU A 181 -14.65 5.61 24.28
N PHE A 182 -14.60 4.30 24.13
CA PHE A 182 -15.71 3.41 24.41
C PHE A 182 -15.29 2.38 25.46
N THR A 183 -16.03 2.30 26.57
CA THR A 183 -15.80 1.30 27.60
C THR A 183 -16.66 0.08 27.33
N SER A 184 -16.04 -1.02 26.97
CA SER A 184 -16.75 -2.26 26.69
C SER A 184 -16.93 -3.10 27.94
N ASN A 185 -18.18 -3.48 28.22
CA ASN A 185 -18.49 -4.44 29.27
C ASN A 185 -18.10 -5.86 28.86
N MET A 186 -18.22 -6.19 27.58
CA MET A 186 -17.91 -7.52 27.05
C MET A 186 -16.41 -7.79 27.01
N LEU A 187 -15.60 -6.78 26.63
CA LEU A 187 -14.15 -6.91 26.59
C LEU A 187 -13.48 -6.66 27.96
N GLY A 188 -14.14 -5.89 28.84
CA GLY A 188 -13.59 -5.48 30.13
C GLY A 188 -12.49 -4.40 30.05
N TYR A 189 -12.37 -3.74 28.89
CA TYR A 189 -11.42 -2.64 28.69
C TYR A 189 -11.97 -1.58 27.75
N GLN A 190 -11.25 -0.45 27.68
CA GLN A 190 -11.59 0.64 26.75
C GLN A 190 -10.92 0.43 25.39
N ILE A 191 -11.68 0.77 24.35
CA ILE A 191 -11.18 0.93 22.99
C ILE A 191 -11.24 2.40 22.57
N THR A 192 -10.51 2.75 21.54
CA THR A 192 -10.62 4.04 20.88
C THR A 192 -11.19 3.85 19.48
N TYR A 193 -12.07 4.77 19.09
CA TYR A 193 -12.57 4.83 17.72
C TYR A 193 -12.68 6.28 17.26
N SER A 194 -12.82 6.48 15.95
CA SER A 194 -13.09 7.77 15.33
C SER A 194 -14.21 7.64 14.31
N VAL A 195 -14.95 8.71 14.08
CA VAL A 195 -16.09 8.70 13.15
C VAL A 195 -15.91 9.79 12.12
N TYR A 196 -15.94 9.42 10.85
CA TYR A 196 -16.08 10.34 9.74
C TYR A 196 -17.56 10.48 9.39
N MET A 197 -18.03 11.72 9.34
CA MET A 197 -19.36 12.09 8.88
C MET A 197 -19.25 12.80 7.54
N PRO A 198 -19.94 12.32 6.49
CA PRO A 198 -19.86 12.94 5.17
C PRO A 198 -20.47 14.36 5.19
N PRO A 199 -20.07 15.24 4.25
CA PRO A 199 -20.67 16.56 4.12
C PRO A 199 -22.16 16.44 3.80
N ASN A 200 -22.96 17.40 4.28
CA ASN A 200 -24.41 17.47 4.04
C ASN A 200 -25.20 16.20 4.40
N ALA A 201 -24.71 15.46 5.38
CA ALA A 201 -25.36 14.23 5.83
C ALA A 201 -26.82 14.48 6.26
N SER A 202 -27.74 13.69 5.75
CA SER A 202 -29.15 13.73 6.12
C SER A 202 -29.75 12.32 6.19
N GLY A 203 -30.65 12.09 7.14
CA GLY A 203 -31.26 10.77 7.33
C GLY A 203 -30.28 9.70 7.81
N LYS A 204 -30.64 8.44 7.62
CA LYS A 204 -29.80 7.28 7.96
C LYS A 204 -28.82 6.98 6.83
N LEU A 205 -27.55 6.84 7.18
CA LEU A 205 -26.43 6.67 6.25
C LEU A 205 -25.95 5.22 6.21
N PRO A 206 -25.52 4.70 5.06
CA PRO A 206 -24.67 3.53 5.02
C PRO A 206 -23.43 3.72 5.90
N ALA A 207 -22.95 2.66 6.52
CA ALA A 207 -21.82 2.72 7.43
C ALA A 207 -20.74 1.69 7.06
N VAL A 208 -19.49 2.12 7.05
CA VAL A 208 -18.32 1.26 6.92
C VAL A 208 -17.55 1.22 8.23
N TYR A 209 -17.36 0.03 8.77
CA TYR A 209 -16.54 -0.23 9.95
C TYR A 209 -15.15 -0.67 9.50
N VAL A 210 -14.13 0.05 9.95
CA VAL A 210 -12.77 -0.10 9.44
C VAL A 210 -11.87 -0.59 10.56
N THR A 211 -11.35 -1.80 10.44
CA THR A 211 -10.29 -2.31 11.32
C THR A 211 -8.98 -1.58 11.00
N ASP A 212 -8.03 -1.54 11.95
CA ASP A 212 -6.81 -0.74 11.81
C ASP A 212 -7.10 0.73 11.49
N GLY A 213 -8.17 1.28 12.10
CA GLY A 213 -8.73 2.59 11.78
C GLY A 213 -7.74 3.75 11.88
N TYR A 214 -6.78 3.67 12.81
CA TYR A 214 -5.73 4.67 12.90
C TYR A 214 -4.90 4.77 11.60
N GLU A 215 -4.59 3.64 10.99
CA GLU A 215 -3.81 3.59 9.74
C GLU A 215 -4.64 4.08 8.55
N TYR A 216 -5.91 3.68 8.46
CA TYR A 216 -6.80 4.18 7.41
C TYR A 216 -7.09 5.69 7.54
N LEU A 217 -7.05 6.25 8.75
CA LEU A 217 -7.19 7.69 8.99
C LEU A 217 -5.93 8.48 8.70
N HIS A 218 -4.76 7.83 8.72
CA HIS A 218 -3.48 8.54 8.63
C HIS A 218 -3.21 9.03 7.20
N PRO A 219 -2.89 10.32 6.99
CA PRO A 219 -2.76 10.90 5.65
C PRO A 219 -1.61 10.29 4.82
N GLN A 220 -0.60 9.70 5.47
CA GLN A 220 0.52 9.05 4.78
C GLN A 220 0.32 7.53 4.62
N LEU A 221 -0.81 6.98 5.08
CA LEU A 221 -1.17 5.57 4.96
C LEU A 221 -2.48 5.45 4.16
N GLY A 222 -3.59 5.12 4.80
CA GLY A 222 -4.86 4.91 4.12
C GLY A 222 -5.52 6.16 3.57
N ASN A 223 -5.37 7.32 4.26
CA ASN A 223 -5.95 8.61 3.88
C ASN A 223 -7.45 8.55 3.49
N MET A 224 -8.16 7.57 4.04
CA MET A 224 -9.53 7.21 3.64
C MET A 224 -10.55 8.36 3.74
N PRO A 225 -10.45 9.33 4.68
CA PRO A 225 -11.34 10.48 4.68
C PRO A 225 -11.28 11.32 3.40
N VAL A 226 -10.06 11.53 2.85
CA VAL A 226 -9.88 12.25 1.58
C VAL A 226 -10.49 11.47 0.42
N VAL A 227 -10.33 10.15 0.41
CA VAL A 227 -10.94 9.27 -0.60
C VAL A 227 -12.47 9.37 -0.53
N LEU A 228 -13.06 9.32 0.67
CA LEU A 228 -14.51 9.48 0.87
C LEU A 228 -15.01 10.84 0.38
N ASP A 229 -14.31 11.93 0.76
CA ASP A 229 -14.67 13.28 0.32
C ASP A 229 -14.67 13.40 -1.21
N ASN A 230 -13.62 12.88 -1.85
CA ASN A 230 -13.46 12.94 -3.31
C ASN A 230 -14.52 12.10 -4.04
N LEU A 231 -14.76 10.86 -3.59
CA LEU A 231 -15.76 9.97 -4.20
C LEU A 231 -17.18 10.50 -4.05
N ILE A 232 -17.52 11.10 -2.89
CA ILE A 232 -18.83 11.72 -2.64
C ILE A 232 -18.99 12.97 -3.51
N ALA A 233 -17.98 13.84 -3.59
CA ALA A 233 -18.00 15.04 -4.42
C ALA A 233 -18.21 14.71 -5.90
N ASP A 234 -17.59 13.64 -6.40
CA ASP A 234 -17.73 13.17 -7.78
C ASP A 234 -18.99 12.31 -8.00
N LYS A 235 -19.82 12.12 -6.96
CA LYS A 235 -21.02 11.28 -7.00
C LYS A 235 -20.73 9.84 -7.47
N LYS A 236 -19.55 9.34 -7.15
CA LYS A 236 -19.19 7.93 -7.39
C LYS A 236 -19.82 7.03 -6.35
N ILE A 237 -19.95 7.53 -5.12
CA ILE A 237 -20.64 6.84 -4.02
C ILE A 237 -21.70 7.77 -3.40
N VAL A 238 -22.69 7.17 -2.75
CA VAL A 238 -23.60 7.89 -1.87
C VAL A 238 -22.86 8.39 -0.63
N PRO A 239 -23.37 9.39 0.12
CA PRO A 239 -22.79 9.76 1.41
C PRO A 239 -22.72 8.56 2.36
N VAL A 240 -21.52 8.24 2.86
CA VAL A 240 -21.22 7.09 3.73
C VAL A 240 -20.55 7.57 5.00
N MET A 241 -21.00 7.08 6.15
CA MET A 241 -20.32 7.24 7.44
C MET A 241 -19.24 6.18 7.58
N ALA A 242 -18.05 6.55 8.13
CA ALA A 242 -17.01 5.59 8.41
C ALA A 242 -16.63 5.59 9.90
N VAL A 243 -16.52 4.38 10.48
CA VAL A 243 -16.14 4.16 11.87
C VAL A 243 -14.78 3.46 11.90
N PHE A 244 -13.78 4.17 12.38
CA PHE A 244 -12.38 3.73 12.39
C PHE A 244 -12.00 3.22 13.78
N ILE A 245 -11.74 1.94 13.92
CA ILE A 245 -11.43 1.29 15.20
C ILE A 245 -9.91 1.23 15.38
N ASP A 246 -9.43 1.67 16.54
CA ASP A 246 -8.01 1.62 16.90
C ASP A 246 -7.77 0.50 17.92
N HIS A 247 -6.96 -0.46 17.54
CA HIS A 247 -6.60 -1.64 18.37
C HIS A 247 -5.50 -1.35 19.41
N ARG A 248 -4.97 -0.12 19.45
CA ARG A 248 -3.96 0.28 20.41
C ARG A 248 -4.62 0.69 21.71
N GLU A 249 -3.97 0.40 22.82
CA GLU A 249 -4.50 0.80 24.13
C GLU A 249 -4.62 2.32 24.25
N PRO A 250 -5.78 2.84 24.70
CA PRO A 250 -5.98 4.28 24.84
C PRO A 250 -4.93 4.97 25.72
N ALA A 251 -4.58 4.33 26.83
CA ALA A 251 -3.61 4.87 27.81
C ALA A 251 -2.15 4.71 27.37
N ASN A 252 -1.85 3.74 26.50
CA ASN A 252 -0.50 3.47 26.00
C ASN A 252 -0.53 2.96 24.57
N ARG A 253 -0.45 3.85 23.61
CA ARG A 253 -0.52 3.56 22.18
C ARG A 253 0.62 2.64 21.64
N THR A 254 1.65 2.35 22.45
CA THR A 254 2.66 1.34 22.09
C THR A 254 2.17 -0.09 22.27
N ASN A 255 1.17 -0.29 23.14
CA ASN A 255 0.51 -1.58 23.31
C ASN A 255 -0.57 -1.74 22.23
N ASN A 256 -0.38 -2.73 21.37
CA ASN A 256 -1.28 -2.98 20.25
C ASN A 256 -1.92 -4.39 20.40
N ARG A 257 -3.23 -4.40 20.55
CA ARG A 257 -4.04 -5.64 20.70
C ARG A 257 -4.46 -6.24 19.36
N ARG A 258 -4.00 -5.65 18.25
CA ARG A 258 -4.41 -6.01 16.88
C ARG A 258 -4.44 -7.52 16.64
N MET A 259 -3.36 -8.21 16.95
CA MET A 259 -3.28 -9.65 16.73
C MET A 259 -4.24 -10.43 17.64
N GLN A 260 -4.42 -9.98 18.89
CA GLN A 260 -5.35 -10.60 19.84
C GLN A 260 -6.80 -10.41 19.41
N GLU A 261 -7.15 -9.22 18.92
CA GLU A 261 -8.52 -8.85 18.58
C GLU A 261 -8.95 -9.37 17.19
N LEU A 262 -8.07 -9.30 16.19
CA LEU A 262 -8.44 -9.52 14.79
C LEU A 262 -8.20 -10.95 14.28
N VAL A 263 -7.42 -11.79 14.97
CA VAL A 263 -7.11 -13.14 14.47
C VAL A 263 -8.21 -14.13 14.84
N MET A 264 -9.38 -14.00 14.19
CA MET A 264 -10.59 -14.84 14.37
C MET A 264 -10.99 -14.97 15.85
N ASN A 265 -11.03 -13.86 16.57
CA ASN A 265 -11.41 -13.82 17.98
C ASN A 265 -12.93 -13.74 18.12
N GLU A 266 -13.54 -14.82 18.62
CA GLU A 266 -15.00 -14.91 18.81
C GLU A 266 -15.52 -13.88 19.84
N ASN A 267 -14.79 -13.64 20.93
CA ASN A 267 -15.21 -12.64 21.93
C ASN A 267 -15.17 -11.22 21.36
N TYR A 268 -14.17 -10.94 20.53
CA TYR A 268 -14.08 -9.65 19.86
C TYR A 268 -15.19 -9.47 18.80
N LEU A 269 -15.53 -10.53 18.07
CA LEU A 269 -16.68 -10.52 17.15
C LEU A 269 -17.99 -10.27 17.92
N LYS A 270 -18.22 -10.97 19.04
CA LYS A 270 -19.42 -10.78 19.88
C LYS A 270 -19.49 -9.32 20.37
N PHE A 271 -18.41 -8.80 20.94
CA PHE A 271 -18.34 -7.41 21.33
C PHE A 271 -18.72 -6.47 20.17
N PHE A 272 -18.12 -6.70 19.02
CA PHE A 272 -18.31 -5.84 17.86
C PHE A 272 -19.78 -5.78 17.42
N VAL A 273 -20.44 -6.95 17.37
CA VAL A 273 -21.79 -7.09 16.87
C VAL A 273 -22.85 -6.82 17.92
N ASP A 274 -22.64 -7.28 19.16
CA ASP A 274 -23.70 -7.27 20.18
C ASP A 274 -23.61 -6.02 21.10
N GLU A 275 -22.47 -5.30 21.09
CA GLU A 275 -22.28 -4.12 21.93
C GLU A 275 -21.91 -2.86 21.10
N PHE A 276 -20.87 -2.93 20.26
CA PHE A 276 -20.32 -1.75 19.61
C PHE A 276 -21.17 -1.23 18.45
N ILE A 277 -21.59 -2.10 17.52
CA ILE A 277 -22.48 -1.69 16.41
C ILE A 277 -23.79 -1.10 16.93
N PRO A 278 -24.53 -1.73 17.86
CA PRO A 278 -25.74 -1.13 18.43
C PRO A 278 -25.51 0.23 19.07
N TYR A 279 -24.39 0.43 19.76
CA TYR A 279 -24.02 1.71 20.34
C TYR A 279 -23.80 2.78 19.23
N ILE A 280 -23.09 2.45 18.14
CA ILE A 280 -22.88 3.37 17.03
C ILE A 280 -24.20 3.75 16.37
N GLU A 281 -25.12 2.80 16.16
CA GLU A 281 -26.44 3.05 15.54
C GLU A 281 -27.38 3.90 16.41
N LEU A 282 -27.21 3.84 17.73
CA LEU A 282 -27.92 4.70 18.66
C LEU A 282 -27.33 6.12 18.73
N THR A 283 -26.02 6.23 18.59
CA THR A 283 -25.29 7.50 18.76
C THR A 283 -25.22 8.32 17.47
N TYR A 284 -25.10 7.64 16.34
CA TYR A 284 -24.90 8.25 15.02
C TYR A 284 -26.04 7.87 14.06
N PRO A 285 -26.20 8.60 12.95
CA PRO A 285 -27.24 8.32 11.96
C PRO A 285 -26.90 7.10 11.06
N ALA A 286 -26.33 6.04 11.62
CA ALA A 286 -26.05 4.83 10.89
C ALA A 286 -27.34 4.05 10.56
N ALA A 287 -27.39 3.47 9.36
CA ALA A 287 -28.48 2.60 8.92
C ALA A 287 -28.30 1.19 9.52
N ALA A 288 -29.37 0.62 10.05
CA ALA A 288 -29.36 -0.70 10.69
C ALA A 288 -29.40 -1.87 9.68
N GLU A 289 -29.75 -1.61 8.43
CA GLU A 289 -29.88 -2.63 7.40
C GLU A 289 -28.50 -3.22 7.04
N ARG A 290 -28.38 -4.55 7.07
CA ARG A 290 -27.16 -5.25 6.74
C ARG A 290 -26.57 -4.88 5.37
N SER A 291 -27.43 -4.64 4.38
CA SER A 291 -27.02 -4.26 3.01
C SER A 291 -26.31 -2.91 2.94
N LYS A 292 -26.51 -2.06 3.96
CA LYS A 292 -25.87 -0.74 4.11
C LYS A 292 -24.68 -0.77 5.07
N ARG A 293 -24.33 -1.94 5.60
CA ARG A 293 -23.22 -2.09 6.54
C ARG A 293 -22.08 -2.89 5.91
N ALA A 294 -20.90 -2.27 5.88
CA ALA A 294 -19.66 -2.90 5.43
C ALA A 294 -18.64 -3.02 6.56
N VAL A 295 -17.81 -4.05 6.50
CA VAL A 295 -16.57 -4.15 7.29
C VAL A 295 -15.38 -4.21 6.33
N ILE A 296 -14.34 -3.40 6.60
CA ILE A 296 -13.12 -3.33 5.76
C ILE A 296 -11.88 -3.54 6.63
N GLY A 297 -10.89 -4.21 6.07
CA GLY A 297 -9.57 -4.33 6.68
C GLY A 297 -8.50 -4.84 5.73
N SER A 298 -7.24 -4.61 6.11
CA SER A 298 -6.06 -5.04 5.37
C SER A 298 -5.25 -6.08 6.15
N SER A 299 -4.58 -7.01 5.44
CA SER A 299 -3.72 -8.01 6.08
C SER A 299 -4.50 -8.86 7.10
N VAL A 300 -4.13 -8.83 8.38
CA VAL A 300 -4.88 -9.45 9.48
C VAL A 300 -6.27 -8.81 9.64
N GLY A 301 -6.41 -7.52 9.36
CA GLY A 301 -7.71 -6.85 9.28
C GLY A 301 -8.60 -7.41 8.16
N GLY A 302 -8.00 -7.78 7.02
CA GLY A 302 -8.70 -8.48 5.94
C GLY A 302 -9.18 -9.88 6.33
N LEU A 303 -8.35 -10.63 7.09
CA LEU A 303 -8.78 -11.88 7.70
C LEU A 303 -9.98 -11.65 8.65
N SER A 304 -9.91 -10.60 9.48
CA SER A 304 -10.97 -10.26 10.43
C SER A 304 -12.26 -9.84 9.73
N ALA A 305 -12.17 -8.99 8.71
CA ALA A 305 -13.33 -8.57 7.92
C ALA A 305 -14.04 -9.78 7.28
N THR A 306 -13.27 -10.72 6.73
CA THR A 306 -13.79 -11.99 6.22
C THR A 306 -14.47 -12.79 7.33
N TYR A 307 -13.78 -12.97 8.47
CA TYR A 307 -14.31 -13.73 9.60
C TYR A 307 -15.61 -13.14 10.13
N PHE A 308 -15.69 -11.82 10.30
CA PHE A 308 -16.88 -11.14 10.81
C PHE A 308 -18.07 -11.30 9.86
N ALA A 309 -17.86 -11.03 8.57
CA ALA A 309 -18.94 -11.09 7.60
C ALA A 309 -19.49 -12.51 7.41
N PHE A 310 -18.62 -13.51 7.33
CA PHE A 310 -19.06 -14.91 7.16
C PHE A 310 -19.62 -15.54 8.43
N SER A 311 -19.18 -15.10 9.62
CA SER A 311 -19.76 -15.55 10.88
C SER A 311 -21.09 -14.89 11.20
N ARG A 312 -21.29 -13.64 10.74
CA ARG A 312 -22.50 -12.83 11.03
C ARG A 312 -23.07 -12.18 9.76
N PRO A 313 -23.49 -12.98 8.77
CA PRO A 313 -24.08 -12.46 7.54
C PRO A 313 -25.46 -11.82 7.77
N ASP A 314 -26.05 -12.01 8.95
CA ASP A 314 -27.24 -11.28 9.43
C ASP A 314 -26.92 -9.83 9.79
N VAL A 315 -25.68 -9.51 10.15
CA VAL A 315 -25.23 -8.17 10.54
C VAL A 315 -24.54 -7.46 9.38
N PHE A 316 -23.60 -8.10 8.71
CA PHE A 316 -22.85 -7.51 7.60
C PHE A 316 -23.42 -7.94 6.25
N GLY A 317 -23.62 -6.99 5.35
CA GLY A 317 -23.96 -7.26 3.95
C GLY A 317 -22.75 -7.18 3.02
N ASN A 318 -21.68 -6.47 3.45
CA ASN A 318 -20.54 -6.16 2.60
C ASN A 318 -19.22 -6.40 3.34
N ALA A 319 -18.24 -7.03 2.67
CA ALA A 319 -16.90 -7.29 3.20
C ALA A 319 -15.82 -6.81 2.24
N GLY A 320 -15.04 -5.81 2.67
CA GLY A 320 -13.87 -5.27 1.96
C GLY A 320 -12.58 -5.91 2.51
N ILE A 321 -11.84 -6.58 1.66
CA ILE A 321 -10.78 -7.48 2.07
C ILE A 321 -9.52 -7.13 1.29
N GLN A 322 -8.54 -6.49 1.93
CA GLN A 322 -7.29 -6.10 1.28
C GLN A 322 -6.14 -7.00 1.73
N SER A 323 -5.46 -7.64 0.77
CA SER A 323 -4.28 -8.50 1.00
C SER A 323 -4.39 -9.40 2.25
N PRO A 324 -5.41 -10.25 2.35
CA PRO A 324 -5.77 -10.91 3.60
C PRO A 324 -4.73 -11.94 4.06
N SER A 325 -4.36 -11.90 5.34
CA SER A 325 -3.44 -12.87 5.96
C SER A 325 -4.12 -14.20 6.30
N PHE A 326 -4.75 -14.85 5.33
CA PHE A 326 -5.47 -16.13 5.53
C PHE A 326 -4.56 -17.28 6.00
N PHE A 327 -3.27 -17.21 5.70
CA PHE A 327 -2.27 -18.17 6.19
C PHE A 327 -2.18 -18.20 7.72
N THR A 328 -2.53 -17.11 8.39
CA THR A 328 -2.51 -17.02 9.87
C THR A 328 -3.55 -17.95 10.51
N ARG A 329 -4.70 -18.12 9.85
CA ARG A 329 -5.80 -18.97 10.28
C ARG A 329 -6.47 -19.66 9.07
N PRO A 330 -5.89 -20.75 8.56
CA PRO A 330 -6.44 -21.46 7.39
C PRO A 330 -7.87 -21.99 7.56
N GLN A 331 -8.37 -22.07 8.79
CA GLN A 331 -9.77 -22.41 9.10
C GLN A 331 -10.77 -21.43 8.48
N ILE A 332 -10.34 -20.23 8.10
CA ILE A 332 -11.18 -19.25 7.40
C ILE A 332 -11.75 -19.82 6.10
N TYR A 333 -10.99 -20.65 5.39
CA TYR A 333 -11.47 -21.26 4.15
C TYR A 333 -12.68 -22.20 4.38
N SER A 334 -12.63 -22.99 5.45
CA SER A 334 -13.75 -23.87 5.82
C SER A 334 -14.98 -23.08 6.29
N LEU A 335 -14.77 -21.93 6.95
CA LEU A 335 -15.87 -21.05 7.34
C LEU A 335 -16.55 -20.44 6.11
N CYS A 336 -15.76 -20.03 5.11
CA CYS A 336 -16.27 -19.43 3.88
C CYS A 336 -16.88 -20.45 2.91
N ASP A 337 -16.52 -21.74 3.03
CA ASP A 337 -17.10 -22.82 2.25
C ASP A 337 -18.50 -23.19 2.78
N SER A 338 -19.41 -22.21 2.65
CA SER A 338 -20.75 -22.26 3.24
C SER A 338 -21.72 -21.46 2.38
N PRO A 339 -22.96 -21.95 2.17
CA PRO A 339 -23.99 -21.25 1.42
C PRO A 339 -24.36 -19.84 1.95
N GLN A 340 -24.03 -19.57 3.21
CA GLN A 340 -24.29 -18.28 3.84
C GLN A 340 -23.54 -17.12 3.16
N GLY A 341 -22.41 -17.39 2.53
CA GLY A 341 -21.63 -16.42 1.77
C GLY A 341 -22.40 -15.82 0.60
N SER A 342 -23.38 -16.52 0.02
CA SER A 342 -24.21 -16.02 -1.07
C SER A 342 -25.04 -14.78 -0.70
N GLN A 343 -25.18 -14.49 0.58
CA GLN A 343 -25.85 -13.29 1.08
C GLN A 343 -24.93 -12.07 1.17
N LEU A 344 -23.63 -12.24 0.98
CA LEU A 344 -22.64 -11.19 1.10
C LEU A 344 -22.27 -10.62 -0.27
N LYS A 345 -21.91 -9.34 -0.29
CA LYS A 345 -21.16 -8.71 -1.37
C LYS A 345 -19.72 -8.53 -0.93
N ILE A 346 -18.81 -9.11 -1.67
CA ILE A 346 -17.39 -9.17 -1.30
C ILE A 346 -16.58 -8.36 -2.31
N SER A 347 -15.73 -7.46 -1.83
CA SER A 347 -14.71 -6.81 -2.64
C SER A 347 -13.34 -7.13 -2.06
N MET A 348 -12.53 -7.86 -2.82
CA MET A 348 -11.22 -8.30 -2.38
C MET A 348 -10.12 -7.80 -3.31
N THR A 349 -8.99 -7.39 -2.73
CA THR A 349 -7.82 -6.93 -3.48
C THR A 349 -6.56 -7.62 -2.96
N SER A 350 -5.57 -7.83 -3.84
CA SER A 350 -4.26 -8.38 -3.46
C SER A 350 -3.17 -7.88 -4.40
N GLY A 351 -1.97 -7.70 -3.88
CA GLY A 351 -0.78 -7.62 -4.69
C GLY A 351 -0.33 -9.00 -5.16
N VAL A 352 0.37 -9.06 -6.29
CA VAL A 352 0.94 -10.32 -6.81
C VAL A 352 2.42 -10.49 -6.49
N ILE A 353 3.09 -9.44 -6.01
CA ILE A 353 4.53 -9.47 -5.73
C ILE A 353 4.75 -9.68 -4.22
N ASN A 354 5.01 -10.94 -3.84
CA ASN A 354 5.21 -11.35 -2.44
C ASN A 354 4.08 -10.86 -1.51
N ASP A 355 2.82 -10.93 -1.96
CA ASP A 355 1.62 -10.57 -1.22
C ASP A 355 0.62 -11.74 -1.15
N ALA A 356 -0.64 -11.45 -1.00
CA ALA A 356 -1.71 -12.38 -0.68
C ALA A 356 -2.41 -13.00 -1.91
N SER A 357 -1.95 -12.80 -3.15
CA SER A 357 -2.67 -13.25 -4.35
C SER A 357 -2.92 -14.76 -4.39
N GLU A 358 -1.97 -15.60 -3.98
CA GLU A 358 -2.18 -17.05 -3.95
C GLU A 358 -3.31 -17.44 -2.99
N SER A 359 -3.29 -16.89 -1.78
CA SER A 359 -4.34 -17.11 -0.79
C SER A 359 -5.68 -16.51 -1.20
N GLY A 360 -5.66 -15.38 -1.88
CA GLY A 360 -6.82 -14.73 -2.48
C GLY A 360 -7.46 -15.60 -3.56
N ARG A 361 -6.70 -16.06 -4.54
CA ARG A 361 -7.20 -16.97 -5.60
C ARG A 361 -7.79 -18.27 -5.05
N ARG A 362 -7.23 -18.79 -3.95
CA ARG A 362 -7.83 -19.94 -3.25
C ARG A 362 -9.20 -19.58 -2.68
N MET A 363 -9.35 -18.40 -2.07
CA MET A 363 -10.63 -17.94 -1.55
C MET A 363 -11.65 -17.73 -2.68
N ILE A 364 -11.25 -17.15 -3.80
CA ILE A 364 -12.13 -16.93 -4.95
C ILE A 364 -12.79 -18.22 -5.43
N LYS A 365 -12.04 -19.33 -5.52
CA LYS A 365 -12.60 -20.64 -5.89
C LYS A 365 -13.70 -21.11 -4.92
N ILE A 366 -13.56 -20.79 -3.63
CA ILE A 366 -14.57 -21.12 -2.62
C ILE A 366 -15.81 -20.24 -2.81
N LEU A 367 -15.61 -18.93 -3.05
CA LEU A 367 -16.71 -18.01 -3.28
C LEU A 367 -17.52 -18.37 -4.55
N GLU A 368 -16.84 -18.76 -5.62
CA GLU A 368 -17.46 -19.25 -6.86
C GLU A 368 -18.31 -20.51 -6.61
N ASN A 369 -17.76 -21.51 -5.91
CA ASN A 369 -18.47 -22.74 -5.59
C ASN A 369 -19.74 -22.52 -4.76
N ASN A 370 -19.76 -21.44 -3.96
CA ASN A 370 -20.89 -21.06 -3.11
C ASN A 370 -21.77 -19.96 -3.70
N SER A 371 -21.58 -19.60 -4.99
CA SER A 371 -22.36 -18.59 -5.70
C SER A 371 -22.39 -17.22 -5.00
N CYS A 372 -21.27 -16.86 -4.35
CA CYS A 372 -21.12 -15.56 -3.69
C CYS A 372 -20.99 -14.44 -4.72
N VAL A 373 -21.51 -13.27 -4.40
CA VAL A 373 -21.29 -12.05 -5.20
C VAL A 373 -19.95 -11.44 -4.80
N TYR A 374 -19.00 -11.38 -5.73
CA TYR A 374 -17.68 -10.83 -5.43
C TYR A 374 -17.09 -10.01 -6.59
N GLN A 375 -16.16 -9.11 -6.22
CA GLN A 375 -15.17 -8.51 -7.09
C GLN A 375 -13.77 -8.89 -6.56
N TYR A 376 -12.83 -9.18 -7.45
CA TYR A 376 -11.46 -9.47 -7.07
C TYR A 376 -10.49 -8.76 -8.01
N ARG A 377 -9.54 -8.01 -7.44
CA ARG A 377 -8.52 -7.27 -8.18
C ARG A 377 -7.14 -7.68 -7.72
N GLU A 378 -6.26 -7.94 -8.68
CA GLU A 378 -4.84 -8.15 -8.44
C GLU A 378 -4.04 -7.02 -9.10
N VAL A 379 -3.03 -6.52 -8.37
CA VAL A 379 -2.14 -5.45 -8.84
C VAL A 379 -0.68 -5.86 -8.69
N ASN A 380 0.19 -5.29 -9.51
CA ASN A 380 1.63 -5.55 -9.48
C ASN A 380 2.32 -4.79 -8.33
N GLN A 381 1.84 -4.98 -7.11
CA GLN A 381 2.31 -4.35 -5.88
C GLN A 381 2.57 -5.40 -4.80
N GLY A 382 3.25 -4.97 -3.71
CA GLY A 382 3.57 -5.81 -2.56
C GLY A 382 2.56 -5.67 -1.40
N HIS A 383 2.91 -6.27 -0.25
CA HIS A 383 2.11 -6.24 0.98
C HIS A 383 2.36 -4.94 1.75
N SER A 384 1.78 -3.85 1.32
CA SER A 384 2.09 -2.51 1.85
C SER A 384 0.92 -1.53 1.77
N TRP A 385 1.02 -0.44 2.54
CA TRP A 385 0.05 0.65 2.50
C TRP A 385 -0.03 1.33 1.14
N GLY A 386 1.02 1.29 0.34
CA GLY A 386 0.95 1.79 -1.02
C GLY A 386 -0.08 1.06 -1.87
N ASN A 387 -0.13 -0.27 -1.76
CA ASN A 387 -1.13 -1.11 -2.39
C ASN A 387 -2.55 -0.82 -1.84
N TRP A 388 -2.69 -0.86 -0.52
CA TRP A 388 -4.03 -0.78 0.10
C TRP A 388 -4.70 0.57 -0.09
N LYS A 389 -3.96 1.67 0.02
CA LYS A 389 -4.52 3.01 -0.20
C LYS A 389 -4.98 3.23 -1.64
N ASP A 390 -4.28 2.63 -2.62
CA ASP A 390 -4.59 2.77 -4.04
C ASP A 390 -5.85 1.99 -4.48
N LEU A 391 -6.39 1.11 -3.61
CA LEU A 391 -7.50 0.22 -3.94
C LEU A 391 -8.70 0.34 -2.98
N VAL A 392 -8.64 1.25 -2.01
CA VAL A 392 -9.76 1.43 -1.06
C VAL A 392 -10.96 2.10 -1.71
N ASP A 393 -10.75 2.97 -2.68
CA ASP A 393 -11.80 3.62 -3.46
C ASP A 393 -12.61 2.62 -4.28
N ASP A 394 -11.96 1.66 -4.93
CA ASP A 394 -12.60 0.56 -5.65
C ASP A 394 -13.57 -0.21 -4.75
N ILE A 395 -13.12 -0.56 -3.52
CA ILE A 395 -13.96 -1.27 -2.54
C ILE A 395 -15.16 -0.41 -2.13
N LEU A 396 -14.94 0.89 -1.91
CA LEU A 396 -16.02 1.82 -1.55
C LEU A 396 -17.04 1.98 -2.68
N VAL A 397 -16.58 2.06 -3.93
CA VAL A 397 -17.45 2.11 -5.12
C VAL A 397 -18.21 0.81 -5.30
N ASP A 398 -17.55 -0.34 -5.11
CA ASP A 398 -18.26 -1.63 -5.18
C ASP A 398 -19.44 -1.69 -4.22
N PHE A 399 -19.35 -1.12 -3.02
CA PHE A 399 -20.41 -1.24 -2.02
C PHE A 399 -21.45 -0.12 -2.09
N PHE A 400 -21.03 1.09 -2.39
CA PHE A 400 -21.82 2.30 -2.18
C PHE A 400 -22.01 3.15 -3.43
N ALA A 401 -21.82 2.59 -4.63
CA ALA A 401 -22.01 3.31 -5.89
C ALA A 401 -23.32 4.11 -5.88
N ALA A 402 -23.26 5.39 -6.27
CA ALA A 402 -24.43 6.20 -6.51
C ALA A 402 -25.19 5.65 -7.74
N GLN A 403 -26.52 5.59 -7.65
CA GLN A 403 -27.40 5.14 -8.73
C GLN A 403 -27.59 6.22 -9.78
#